data_6b5d82c47d5541aa1ed10ddb1fa78824
#
_entry.id   6b5d82c47d5541aa1ed10ddb1fa78824
#
_cell.length_a   1.000
_cell.length_b   1.000
_cell.length_c   1.000
_cell.angle_alpha   90.00
_cell.angle_beta   90.00
_cell.angle_gamma   90.00
#
_symmetry.space_group_name_H-M   'P 1'
#
loop_
_entity.id
_entity.type
_entity.pdbx_description
1 polymer ?
#
loop_
_entity_poly.entity_id
_entity_poly.type
_entity_poly.pdbx_seq_one_letter_code
_entity_poly.pdbx_strand_id
1 'polypeptide(L)'
;MINGIRASVGLGALTWDDGLGDIAAARCRQLMDDFSHNGMTAPEICAMGAPDASSVVSSWQASSAHYAQMVYEGYTRCAVAHCYDGDGCHYWCATFG
;
A
#
# COMPACT_ATOMS: atom_id res chain seq x y z
N MET A 1 9.76 5.79 -1.48
CA MET A 1 9.17 6.31 -0.23
C MET A 1 9.13 5.28 0.87
N ILE A 2 8.47 4.13 0.66
CA ILE A 2 8.46 3.06 1.68
C ILE A 2 9.89 2.57 1.97
N ASN A 3 10.71 2.39 0.95
CA ASN A 3 12.11 1.97 1.12
C ASN A 3 12.95 3.01 1.89
N GLY A 4 12.66 4.28 1.74
CA GLY A 4 13.31 5.32 2.52
C GLY A 4 13.00 5.21 4.01
N ILE A 5 11.74 4.92 4.34
CA ILE A 5 11.30 4.70 5.73
C ILE A 5 11.97 3.45 6.29
N ARG A 6 12.00 2.34 5.52
CA ARG A 6 12.68 1.11 5.93
C ARG A 6 14.17 1.33 6.18
N ALA A 7 14.85 2.04 5.29
CA ALA A 7 16.27 2.37 5.45
C ALA A 7 16.53 3.18 6.73
N SER A 8 15.64 4.10 7.08
CA SER A 8 15.77 4.93 8.28
C SER A 8 15.72 4.13 9.58
N VAL A 9 15.18 2.91 9.56
CA VAL A 9 15.13 2.01 10.72
C VAL A 9 16.00 0.76 10.53
N GLY A 10 16.93 0.78 9.55
CA GLY A 10 17.92 -0.28 9.35
C GLY A 10 17.42 -1.50 8.61
N LEU A 11 16.31 -1.41 7.89
CA LEU A 11 15.75 -2.54 7.13
C LEU A 11 16.17 -2.50 5.66
N GLY A 12 16.26 -3.67 5.04
CA GLY A 12 16.54 -3.81 3.62
C GLY A 12 15.40 -3.27 2.75
N ALA A 13 15.75 -2.81 1.55
CA ALA A 13 14.77 -2.34 0.57
C ALA A 13 13.88 -3.48 0.07
N LEU A 14 12.61 -3.16 -0.19
CA LEU A 14 11.68 -4.08 -0.86
C LEU A 14 11.87 -3.97 -2.37
N THR A 15 11.77 -5.11 -3.05
CA THR A 15 11.83 -5.18 -4.51
C THR A 15 10.42 -5.17 -5.08
N TRP A 16 10.18 -4.43 -6.16
CA TRP A 16 8.90 -4.48 -6.87
C TRP A 16 8.65 -5.90 -7.38
N ASP A 17 7.41 -6.38 -7.21
CA ASP A 17 6.97 -7.69 -7.66
C ASP A 17 5.72 -7.54 -8.52
N ASP A 18 5.77 -8.01 -9.78
CA ASP A 18 4.66 -7.85 -10.72
C ASP A 18 3.41 -8.62 -10.30
N GLY A 19 3.58 -9.78 -9.66
CA GLY A 19 2.45 -10.55 -9.14
C GLY A 19 1.73 -9.80 -8.02
N LEU A 20 2.48 -9.18 -7.11
CA LEU A 20 1.91 -8.31 -6.07
C LEU A 20 1.29 -7.06 -6.71
N GLY A 21 1.85 -6.55 -7.80
CA GLY A 21 1.30 -5.42 -8.55
C GLY A 21 -0.07 -5.73 -9.14
N ASP A 22 -0.25 -6.92 -9.70
CA ASP A 22 -1.54 -7.37 -10.21
C ASP A 22 -2.57 -7.49 -9.10
N ILE A 23 -2.18 -8.03 -7.95
CA ILE A 23 -3.02 -8.12 -6.76
C ILE A 23 -3.40 -6.72 -6.27
N ALA A 24 -2.43 -5.82 -6.15
CA ALA A 24 -2.66 -4.45 -5.69
C ALA A 24 -3.63 -3.71 -6.61
N ALA A 25 -3.49 -3.86 -7.92
CA ALA A 25 -4.38 -3.23 -8.90
C ALA A 25 -5.81 -3.75 -8.79
N ALA A 26 -5.98 -5.07 -8.65
CA ALA A 26 -7.30 -5.67 -8.47
C ALA A 26 -7.95 -5.22 -7.16
N ARG A 27 -7.18 -5.21 -6.08
CA ARG A 27 -7.66 -4.75 -4.77
C ARG A 27 -8.05 -3.28 -4.78
N CYS A 28 -7.26 -2.43 -5.45
CA CYS A 28 -7.56 -1.01 -5.57
C CYS A 28 -8.94 -0.79 -6.19
N ARG A 29 -9.27 -1.53 -7.25
CA ARG A 29 -10.60 -1.48 -7.88
C ARG A 29 -11.70 -1.97 -6.96
N GLN A 30 -11.46 -3.04 -6.18
CA GLN A 30 -12.42 -3.57 -5.21
C GLN A 30 -12.71 -2.56 -4.10
N LEU A 31 -11.70 -1.79 -3.67
CA LEU A 31 -11.84 -0.79 -2.62
C LEU A 31 -12.81 0.33 -3.01
N MET A 32 -12.97 0.62 -4.30
CA MET A 32 -13.94 1.61 -4.77
C MET A 32 -15.39 1.22 -4.46
N ASP A 33 -15.68 -0.08 -4.43
CA ASP A 33 -17.03 -0.60 -4.12
C ASP A 33 -17.18 -0.95 -2.64
N ASP A 34 -16.11 -1.43 -2.00
CA ASP A 34 -16.09 -1.86 -0.61
C ASP A 34 -14.72 -1.55 -0.01
N PHE A 35 -14.62 -0.44 0.72
CA PHE A 35 -13.38 -0.03 1.38
C PHE A 35 -13.19 -0.83 2.66
N SER A 36 -12.64 -2.04 2.50
CA SER A 36 -12.37 -3.00 3.58
C SER A 36 -11.25 -3.95 3.15
N HIS A 37 -10.84 -4.84 4.03
CA HIS A 37 -9.91 -5.92 3.68
C HIS A 37 -10.59 -7.18 3.13
N ASN A 38 -11.89 -7.14 2.86
CA ASN A 38 -12.59 -8.23 2.20
C ASN A 38 -12.04 -8.43 0.78
N GLY A 39 -11.60 -9.64 0.45
CA GLY A 39 -10.95 -9.95 -0.82
C GLY A 39 -9.43 -9.84 -0.79
N MET A 40 -8.83 -9.57 0.37
CA MET A 40 -7.38 -9.56 0.55
C MET A 40 -6.79 -10.96 0.30
N THR A 41 -5.79 -11.04 -0.57
CA THR A 41 -5.09 -12.29 -0.91
C THR A 41 -3.59 -12.22 -0.62
N ALA A 42 -3.09 -11.05 -0.22
CA ALA A 42 -1.71 -10.82 0.22
C ALA A 42 -1.77 -9.78 1.34
N PRO A 43 -0.75 -9.68 2.20
CA PRO A 43 -0.68 -8.58 3.16
C PRO A 43 -0.82 -7.25 2.44
N GLU A 44 -1.66 -6.36 2.97
CA GLU A 44 -1.93 -5.08 2.31
C GLU A 44 -2.16 -3.96 3.32
N ILE A 45 -1.84 -2.73 2.89
CA ILE A 45 -2.32 -1.51 3.52
C ILE A 45 -3.06 -0.68 2.48
N CYS A 46 -4.14 -0.03 2.89
CA CYS A 46 -5.04 0.67 1.99
C CYS A 46 -5.24 2.11 2.46
N ALA A 47 -5.61 2.98 1.54
CA ALA A 47 -5.99 4.35 1.86
C ALA A 47 -7.01 4.88 0.85
N MET A 48 -7.78 5.86 1.28
CA MET A 48 -8.77 6.56 0.47
C MET A 48 -8.59 8.07 0.65
N GLY A 49 -8.62 8.79 -0.45
CA GLY A 49 -8.64 10.26 -0.45
C GLY A 49 -7.30 10.94 -0.66
N ALA A 50 -6.18 10.27 -0.44
CA ALA A 50 -4.86 10.88 -0.64
C ALA A 50 -4.63 11.23 -2.12
N PRO A 51 -4.27 12.48 -2.45
CA PRO A 51 -4.17 12.92 -3.85
C PRO A 51 -2.88 12.49 -4.55
N ASP A 52 -1.84 12.13 -3.79
CA ASP A 52 -0.52 11.79 -4.34
C ASP A 52 0.22 10.79 -3.45
N ALA A 53 1.34 10.26 -3.96
CA ALA A 53 2.13 9.26 -3.26
C ALA A 53 2.73 9.77 -1.94
N SER A 54 3.18 11.01 -1.91
CA SER A 54 3.74 11.62 -0.70
C SER A 54 2.69 11.69 0.41
N SER A 55 1.49 12.11 0.09
CA SER A 55 0.37 12.22 1.06
C SER A 55 -0.03 10.85 1.60
N VAL A 56 -0.15 9.84 0.74
CA VAL A 56 -0.57 8.50 1.19
C VAL A 56 0.49 7.86 2.08
N VAL A 57 1.76 7.97 1.73
CA VAL A 57 2.84 7.40 2.56
C VAL A 57 2.93 8.12 3.90
N SER A 58 2.78 9.44 3.93
CA SER A 58 2.73 10.21 5.19
C SER A 58 1.56 9.76 6.07
N SER A 59 0.40 9.53 5.48
CA SER A 59 -0.79 9.04 6.17
C SER A 59 -0.55 7.65 6.77
N TRP A 60 0.02 6.74 6.00
CA TRP A 60 0.37 5.39 6.49
C TRP A 60 1.41 5.44 7.60
N GLN A 61 2.42 6.30 7.47
CA GLN A 61 3.47 6.45 8.47
C GLN A 61 2.92 6.97 9.81
N ALA A 62 1.90 7.81 9.76
CA ALA A 62 1.27 8.38 10.96
C ALA A 62 0.35 7.38 11.69
N SER A 63 -0.02 6.27 11.06
CA SER A 63 -0.87 5.23 11.64
C SER A 63 -0.03 4.05 12.06
N SER A 64 -0.05 3.70 13.35
CA SER A 64 0.80 2.62 13.89
C SER A 64 0.54 1.28 13.22
N ALA A 65 -0.70 0.95 12.90
CA ALA A 65 -1.05 -0.31 12.24
C ALA A 65 -0.51 -0.38 10.80
N HIS A 66 -0.62 0.70 10.03
CA HIS A 66 -0.09 0.78 8.67
C HIS A 66 1.44 0.84 8.67
N TYR A 67 2.02 1.64 9.56
CA TYR A 67 3.47 1.76 9.71
C TYR A 67 4.12 0.42 10.01
N ALA A 68 3.51 -0.39 10.90
CA ALA A 68 4.01 -1.72 11.25
C ALA A 68 4.16 -2.63 10.02
N GLN A 69 3.26 -2.52 9.05
CA GLN A 69 3.35 -3.29 7.79
C GLN A 69 4.52 -2.80 6.92
N MET A 70 4.71 -1.49 6.82
CA MET A 70 5.80 -0.93 6.01
C MET A 70 7.18 -1.34 6.52
N VAL A 71 7.34 -1.46 7.82
CA VAL A 71 8.64 -1.78 8.47
C VAL A 71 8.72 -3.22 8.94
N TYR A 72 7.84 -4.09 8.48
CA TYR A 72 7.94 -5.52 8.84
C TYR A 72 9.18 -6.15 8.18
N GLU A 73 10.04 -6.71 9.01
CA GLU A 73 11.33 -7.26 8.57
C GLU A 73 11.18 -8.51 7.68
N GLY A 74 10.07 -9.24 7.80
CA GLY A 74 9.79 -10.44 7.04
C GLY A 74 9.46 -10.21 5.57
N TYR A 75 9.16 -8.97 5.17
CA TYR A 75 8.87 -8.67 3.77
C TYR A 75 10.13 -8.38 2.97
N THR A 76 10.16 -8.87 1.72
CA THR A 76 11.24 -8.62 0.76
C THR A 76 10.72 -7.99 -0.54
N ARG A 77 9.41 -8.01 -0.77
CA ARG A 77 8.77 -7.57 -2.00
C ARG A 77 7.56 -6.67 -1.69
N CYS A 78 7.25 -5.79 -2.63
CA CYS A 78 6.15 -4.84 -2.49
C CYS A 78 5.65 -4.41 -3.85
N ALA A 79 4.41 -4.00 -3.91
CA ALA A 79 3.85 -3.26 -5.03
C ALA A 79 2.79 -2.28 -4.52
N VAL A 80 2.55 -1.22 -5.27
CA VAL A 80 1.55 -0.21 -4.91
C VAL A 80 0.69 0.08 -6.13
N ALA A 81 -0.61 0.14 -5.95
CA ALA A 81 -1.56 0.56 -6.95
C ALA A 81 -2.31 1.81 -6.50
N HIS A 82 -2.64 2.65 -7.46
CA HIS A 82 -3.41 3.86 -7.25
C HIS A 82 -4.51 3.93 -8.32
N CYS A 83 -5.72 4.19 -7.90
CA CYS A 83 -6.85 4.40 -8.82
C CYS A 83 -7.78 5.45 -8.24
N TYR A 84 -8.73 5.90 -9.03
CA TYR A 84 -9.75 6.84 -8.58
C TYR A 84 -11.09 6.48 -9.22
N ASP A 85 -12.19 6.77 -8.50
CA ASP A 85 -13.55 6.49 -8.96
C ASP A 85 -14.10 7.61 -9.86
N GLY A 86 -15.37 7.46 -10.29
CA GLY A 86 -16.03 8.45 -11.14
C GLY A 86 -16.23 9.80 -10.50
N ASP A 87 -16.15 9.89 -9.17
CA ASP A 87 -16.27 11.15 -8.40
C ASP A 87 -14.89 11.78 -8.13
N GLY A 88 -13.81 11.15 -8.59
CA GLY A 88 -12.45 11.62 -8.39
C GLY A 88 -11.85 11.28 -7.04
N CYS A 89 -12.46 10.40 -6.26
CA CYS A 89 -11.91 9.92 -5.01
C CYS A 89 -10.75 8.95 -5.28
N HIS A 90 -9.61 9.19 -4.65
CA HIS A 90 -8.40 8.38 -4.82
C HIS A 90 -8.39 7.18 -3.88
N TYR A 91 -7.92 6.06 -4.38
CA TYR A 91 -7.74 4.82 -3.62
C TYR A 91 -6.33 4.29 -3.82
N TRP A 92 -5.74 3.75 -2.77
CA TRP A 92 -4.38 3.24 -2.76
C TRP A 92 -4.37 1.86 -2.10
N CYS A 93 -3.59 0.96 -2.67
CA CYS A 93 -3.33 -0.34 -2.05
C CYS A 93 -1.85 -0.67 -2.24
N ALA A 94 -1.16 -0.93 -1.13
CA ALA A 94 0.19 -1.47 -1.14
C ALA A 94 0.11 -2.93 -0.68
N THR A 95 0.73 -3.83 -1.45
CA THR A 95 0.78 -5.26 -1.16
C THR A 95 2.21 -5.68 -0.89
N PHE A 96 2.38 -6.64 0.00
CA PHE A 96 3.68 -7.09 0.48
C PHE A 96 3.82 -8.61 0.41
N GLY A 97 5.05 -9.04 0.34
CA GLY A 97 5.37 -10.46 0.40
C GLY A 97 6.83 -10.76 0.70
#